data_9663bb871c59413ebc64ee10e7eff257
#
_entry.id   9663bb871c59413ebc64ee10e7eff257
#
_cell.length_a   1.000
_cell.length_b   1.000
_cell.length_c   1.000
_cell.angle_alpha   90.00
_cell.angle_beta   90.00
_cell.angle_gamma   90.00
#
_symmetry.space_group_name_H-M   'P 1'
#
loop_
_entity.id
_entity.type
_entity.pdbx_description
1 polymer ?
#
loop_
_entity_poly.entity_id
_entity_poly.type
_entity_poly.pdbx_seq_one_letter_code
_entity_poly.pdbx_strand_id
1 'polypeptide(L)'
;MENTPVLRQEIKRLMVENLMLQLTPEEIGDSQPLFGPGSVGLDSVDALQLVVALDKAYGLKIADSDAARRILHSVDTMAVAVAAHKSAPPS
;
A
#
# COMPACT_ATOMS: atom_id res chain seq x y z
N MET A 1 -9.62 9.79 8.05
CA MET A 1 -9.92 8.46 7.50
C MET A 1 -9.36 7.39 8.43
N GLU A 2 -10.04 6.31 8.59
CA GLU A 2 -9.60 5.23 9.47
C GLU A 2 -9.19 4.02 8.64
N ASN A 3 -8.41 3.12 9.26
CA ASN A 3 -8.05 1.84 8.65
C ASN A 3 -9.28 0.92 8.71
N THR A 4 -10.04 0.90 7.64
CA THR A 4 -11.28 0.12 7.52
C THR A 4 -11.13 -0.95 6.45
N PRO A 5 -12.01 -1.97 6.44
CA PRO A 5 -12.01 -2.94 5.35
C PRO A 5 -12.21 -2.28 3.98
N VAL A 6 -12.96 -1.19 3.91
CA VAL A 6 -13.17 -0.46 2.66
C VAL A 6 -11.85 0.13 2.17
N LEU A 7 -11.08 0.77 3.06
CA LEU A 7 -9.79 1.34 2.70
C LEU A 7 -8.81 0.25 2.24
N ARG A 8 -8.75 -0.85 2.97
CA ARG A 8 -7.87 -1.96 2.60
C ARG A 8 -8.24 -2.54 1.23
N GLN A 9 -9.53 -2.65 0.95
CA GLN A 9 -10.00 -3.12 -0.35
C GLN A 9 -9.61 -2.14 -1.48
N GLU A 10 -9.72 -0.86 -1.24
CA GLU A 10 -9.28 0.15 -2.22
C GLU A 10 -7.79 0.04 -2.51
N ILE A 11 -6.98 -0.17 -1.48
CA ILE A 11 -5.53 -0.33 -1.63
C ILE A 11 -5.22 -1.60 -2.44
N LYS A 12 -5.93 -2.69 -2.16
CA LYS A 12 -5.75 -3.94 -2.90
C LYS A 12 -6.08 -3.76 -4.39
N ARG A 13 -7.16 -3.05 -4.70
CA ARG A 13 -7.50 -2.74 -6.09
C ARG A 13 -6.45 -1.88 -6.75
N LEU A 14 -5.98 -0.87 -6.04
CA LEU A 14 -4.94 0.03 -6.53
C LEU A 14 -3.68 -0.75 -6.87
N MET A 15 -3.30 -1.70 -6.03
CA MET A 15 -2.15 -2.58 -6.28
C MET A 15 -2.35 -3.39 -7.55
N VAL A 16 -3.48 -4.08 -7.65
CA VAL A 16 -3.76 -4.95 -8.80
C VAL A 16 -3.75 -4.14 -10.10
N GLU A 17 -4.38 -2.97 -10.09
CA GLU A 17 -4.48 -2.14 -11.29
C GLU A 17 -3.13 -1.53 -11.70
N ASN A 18 -2.40 -1.00 -10.72
CA ASN A 18 -1.16 -0.29 -11.02
C ASN A 18 0.03 -1.21 -11.27
N LEU A 19 0.04 -2.38 -10.63
CA LEU A 19 1.14 -3.34 -10.78
C LEU A 19 0.81 -4.43 -11.78
N MET A 20 -0.39 -4.42 -12.34
CA MET A 20 -0.88 -5.42 -13.30
C MET A 20 -0.71 -6.83 -12.75
N LEU A 21 -1.10 -7.02 -11.48
CA LEU A 21 -0.97 -8.30 -10.81
C LEU A 21 -1.94 -9.32 -11.40
N GLN A 22 -1.54 -10.58 -11.40
CA GLN A 22 -2.39 -11.69 -11.85
C GLN A 22 -3.20 -12.27 -10.70
N LEU A 23 -3.47 -11.43 -9.71
CA LEU A 23 -4.26 -11.77 -8.54
C LEU A 23 -5.49 -10.88 -8.50
N THR A 24 -6.56 -11.38 -7.89
CA THR A 24 -7.69 -10.51 -7.56
C THR A 24 -7.40 -9.82 -6.23
N PRO A 25 -8.06 -8.68 -5.96
CA PRO A 25 -7.88 -8.02 -4.66
C PRO A 25 -8.17 -8.94 -3.47
N GLU A 26 -9.12 -9.85 -3.62
CA GLU A 26 -9.51 -10.80 -2.58
C GLU A 26 -8.42 -11.80 -2.24
N GLU A 27 -7.49 -12.05 -3.16
CA GLU A 27 -6.38 -12.98 -2.95
C GLU A 27 -5.23 -12.37 -2.15
N ILE A 28 -5.25 -11.07 -1.92
CA ILE A 28 -4.22 -10.38 -1.16
C ILE A 28 -4.66 -10.29 0.30
N GLY A 29 -3.89 -10.94 1.20
CA GLY A 29 -4.18 -10.87 2.63
C GLY A 29 -3.83 -9.50 3.21
N ASP A 30 -4.60 -9.05 4.19
CA ASP A 30 -4.39 -7.74 4.82
C ASP A 30 -3.01 -7.61 5.46
N SER A 31 -2.54 -8.64 6.12
CA SER A 31 -1.25 -8.65 6.81
C SER A 31 -0.19 -9.47 6.07
N GLN A 32 -0.49 -9.97 4.87
CA GLN A 32 0.46 -10.74 4.09
C GLN A 32 1.63 -9.86 3.65
N PRO A 33 2.87 -10.30 3.85
CA PRO A 33 4.02 -9.54 3.34
C PRO A 33 3.94 -9.41 1.81
N LEU A 34 4.33 -8.25 1.31
CA LEU A 34 4.29 -7.98 -0.13
C LEU A 34 5.62 -8.32 -0.81
N PHE A 35 6.71 -8.33 -0.05
CA PHE A 35 8.06 -8.56 -0.56
C PHE A 35 8.72 -9.72 0.19
N GLY A 36 9.63 -10.42 -0.48
CA GLY A 36 10.41 -11.47 0.12
C GLY A 36 9.76 -12.85 0.06
N PRO A 37 10.37 -13.86 0.70
CA PRO A 37 9.86 -15.23 0.67
C PRO A 37 8.48 -15.34 1.32
N GLY A 38 7.60 -16.12 0.72
CA GLY A 38 6.24 -16.32 1.22
C GLY A 38 5.32 -15.12 1.04
N SER A 39 5.71 -14.17 0.22
CA SER A 39 4.97 -12.94 -0.01
C SER A 39 4.17 -12.99 -1.30
N VAL A 40 3.54 -11.86 -1.63
CA VAL A 40 2.87 -11.67 -2.93
C VAL A 40 3.89 -11.74 -4.07
N GLY A 41 5.17 -11.45 -3.80
CA GLY A 41 6.23 -11.57 -4.78
C GLY A 41 6.56 -10.29 -5.53
N LEU A 42 6.31 -9.15 -4.90
CA LEU A 42 6.64 -7.85 -5.50
C LEU A 42 8.13 -7.58 -5.47
N ASP A 43 8.62 -6.79 -6.41
CA ASP A 43 10.02 -6.39 -6.46
C ASP A 43 10.18 -4.88 -6.26
N SER A 44 11.41 -4.37 -6.39
CA SER A 44 11.67 -2.94 -6.14
C SER A 44 11.01 -2.02 -7.15
N VAL A 45 10.78 -2.48 -8.37
CA VAL A 45 10.03 -1.69 -9.37
C VAL A 45 8.58 -1.55 -8.93
N ASP A 46 7.99 -2.64 -8.42
CA ASP A 46 6.63 -2.62 -7.88
C ASP A 46 6.54 -1.68 -6.69
N ALA A 47 7.56 -1.68 -5.81
CA ALA A 47 7.60 -0.77 -4.67
C ALA A 47 7.57 0.69 -5.12
N LEU A 48 8.35 1.03 -6.13
CA LEU A 48 8.37 2.39 -6.68
C LEU A 48 7.01 2.77 -7.24
N GLN A 49 6.36 1.87 -7.97
CA GLN A 49 5.04 2.11 -8.53
C GLN A 49 4.00 2.31 -7.41
N LEU A 50 4.09 1.55 -6.33
CA LEU A 50 3.20 1.72 -5.17
C LEU A 50 3.39 3.07 -4.50
N VAL A 51 4.63 3.52 -4.34
CA VAL A 51 4.91 4.85 -3.79
C VAL A 51 4.20 5.93 -4.62
N VAL A 52 4.34 5.86 -5.94
CA VAL A 52 3.71 6.82 -6.84
C VAL A 52 2.19 6.72 -6.78
N ALA A 53 1.65 5.50 -6.74
CA ALA A 53 0.22 5.27 -6.70
C ALA A 53 -0.41 5.81 -5.41
N LEU A 54 0.23 5.59 -4.28
CA LEU A 54 -0.26 6.10 -3.00
C LEU A 54 -0.23 7.62 -2.95
N ASP A 55 0.79 8.24 -3.54
CA ASP A 55 0.86 9.69 -3.64
C ASP A 55 -0.29 10.23 -4.51
N LYS A 56 -0.51 9.63 -5.67
CA LYS A 56 -1.57 10.08 -6.58
C LYS A 56 -2.96 9.86 -6.01
N ALA A 57 -3.19 8.74 -5.37
CA ALA A 57 -4.53 8.38 -4.88
C ALA A 57 -4.88 9.08 -3.57
N TYR A 58 -3.91 9.23 -2.67
CA TYR A 58 -4.17 9.70 -1.31
C TYR A 58 -3.34 10.91 -0.91
N GLY A 59 -2.41 11.33 -1.75
CA GLY A 59 -1.49 12.41 -1.40
C GLY A 59 -0.43 12.00 -0.38
N LEU A 60 -0.28 10.70 -0.15
CA LEU A 60 0.69 10.19 0.82
C LEU A 60 2.09 10.22 0.21
N LYS A 61 2.97 11.03 0.78
CA LYS A 61 4.35 11.13 0.33
C LYS A 61 5.26 10.33 1.24
N ILE A 62 6.03 9.45 0.63
CA ILE A 62 6.96 8.58 1.35
C ILE A 62 8.35 9.17 1.17
N ALA A 63 8.95 9.62 2.29
CA ALA A 63 10.12 10.47 2.26
C ALA A 63 11.43 9.73 1.93
N ASP A 64 11.55 8.46 2.36
CA ASP A 64 12.80 7.72 2.19
C ASP A 64 12.54 6.22 2.09
N SER A 65 13.59 5.46 1.82
CA SER A 65 13.47 4.02 1.63
C SER A 65 13.12 3.26 2.92
N ASP A 66 13.53 3.76 4.08
CA ASP A 66 13.16 3.12 5.35
C ASP A 66 11.67 3.28 5.63
N ALA A 67 11.13 4.48 5.39
CA ALA A 67 9.69 4.70 5.49
C ALA A 67 8.92 3.83 4.49
N ALA A 68 9.43 3.72 3.26
CA ALA A 68 8.82 2.88 2.24
C ALA A 68 8.75 1.42 2.67
N ARG A 69 9.82 0.88 3.23
CA ARG A 69 9.85 -0.51 3.70
C ARG A 69 8.80 -0.77 4.77
N ARG A 70 8.64 0.17 5.71
CA ARG A 70 7.64 0.03 6.78
C ARG A 70 6.22 0.13 6.23
N ILE A 71 5.98 1.11 5.38
CA ILE A 71 4.63 1.39 4.86
C ILE A 71 4.19 0.32 3.89
N LEU A 72 5.09 -0.13 3.02
CA LEU A 72 4.75 -1.08 1.95
C LEU A 72 4.88 -2.54 2.38
N HIS A 73 5.08 -2.79 3.66
CA HIS A 73 5.22 -4.17 4.16
C HIS A 73 3.98 -5.02 3.87
N SER A 74 2.79 -4.47 4.06
CA SER A 74 1.53 -5.17 3.81
C SER A 74 0.43 -4.15 3.49
N VAL A 75 -0.73 -4.65 3.07
CA VAL A 75 -1.91 -3.80 2.87
C VAL A 75 -2.29 -3.09 4.16
N ASP A 76 -2.23 -3.80 5.28
CA ASP A 76 -2.58 -3.23 6.57
C ASP A 76 -1.67 -2.05 6.95
N THR A 77 -0.35 -2.19 6.75
CA THR A 77 0.58 -1.09 7.04
C THR A 77 0.37 0.10 6.12
N MET A 78 0.02 -0.15 4.86
CA MET A 78 -0.33 0.93 3.93
C MET A 78 -1.61 1.63 4.37
N ALA A 79 -2.61 0.87 4.79
CA ALA A 79 -3.88 1.42 5.26
C ALA A 79 -3.68 2.28 6.52
N VAL A 80 -2.84 1.84 7.45
CA VAL A 80 -2.50 2.61 8.64
C VAL A 80 -1.86 3.94 8.25
N ALA A 81 -0.91 3.91 7.32
CA ALA A 81 -0.22 5.12 6.87
C ALA A 81 -1.17 6.10 6.16
N VAL A 82 -2.02 5.59 5.29
CA VAL A 82 -3.01 6.40 4.58
C VAL A 82 -4.00 7.02 5.57
N ALA A 83 -4.49 6.21 6.51
CA ALA A 83 -5.45 6.69 7.51
C ALA A 83 -4.84 7.78 8.38
N ALA A 84 -3.59 7.60 8.80
CA ALA A 84 -2.89 8.60 9.60
C ALA A 84 -2.68 9.89 8.81
N HIS A 85 -2.32 9.78 7.54
CA HIS A 85 -2.11 10.94 6.67
C HIS A 85 -3.41 11.73 6.47
N LYS A 86 -4.51 11.02 6.20
CA LYS A 86 -5.82 11.67 5.97
C LYS A 86 -6.42 12.26 7.23
N SER A 87 -6.04 11.74 8.40
CA SER A 87 -6.52 12.25 9.69
C SER A 87 -5.66 13.38 10.23
N ALA A 88 -4.48 13.61 9.65
CA ALA A 88 -3.58 14.68 10.11
C ALA A 88 -4.21 16.03 9.83
N PRO A 89 -4.08 17.00 10.75
CA PRO A 89 -4.57 18.35 10.48
C PRO A 89 -3.80 18.97 9.31
N PRO A 90 -4.44 19.83 8.54
CA PRO A 90 -3.74 20.53 7.47
C PRO A 90 -2.67 21.42 8.06
N SER A 91 -1.50 21.34 7.48
CA SER A 91 -0.35 22.11 7.94
C SER A 91 -0.14 23.33 7.06
#